data_f601d8b3bde97a563c6ef2336c42ca32
#
_entry.id   f601d8b3bde97a563c6ef2336c42ca32
#
_cell.length_a   1.000
_cell.length_b   1.000
_cell.length_c   1.000
_cell.angle_alpha   90.00
_cell.angle_beta   90.00
_cell.angle_gamma   90.00
#
_symmetry.space_group_name_H-M   'P 1'
#
loop_
_entity.id
_entity.type
_entity.pdbx_description
1 polymer ?
#
loop_
_entity_poly.entity_id
_entity_poly.type
_entity_poly.pdbx_seq_one_letter_code
_entity_poly.pdbx_strand_id
1 'polypeptide(L)'
;MPRQVLIVPDKFKGSLPAREAAGAIACGWAAACPGDTLSLLPMSDGGDGFGPVMASALRLGEQVFEGINAAGQARQAAWWLDAESGQAVVETAQSNGLALLPRGRFHPFDLDTRGVGTLLLAAGQGGATQCLAGIGGSATNDGGFGMARSLGWVFRDLRGKAIDRWSELDCLASIQAPTKQTWPSVKVASDVQNPLLGIDGATRVFGPQKGMRPGDFAKADACLGRLAKVAAEMLGSDFSLTPGAGAAGGLGFGMMAFTGAAIEPGFDVFANATNLEMKIGVADLVVTAEGAIDEQTLMGKGTGQVATLCRRLGKPCIGLAGQLTLGKAHGNAGETLFQRQAAIVPDLTGETEAMADAATHLQRLAKQEAKLSTFNT
;
A
#
# COMPACT_ATOMS: atom_id res chain seq x y z
N MET A 1 13.93 -13.42 -32.44
CA MET A 1 13.08 -12.29 -32.89
C MET A 1 12.96 -11.27 -31.75
N PRO A 2 12.79 -9.97 -32.01
CA PRO A 2 12.50 -9.00 -30.94
C PRO A 2 11.24 -9.40 -30.17
N ARG A 3 11.27 -9.28 -28.85
CA ARG A 3 10.17 -9.65 -27.95
C ARG A 3 9.52 -8.43 -27.36
N GLN A 4 8.24 -8.53 -27.01
CA GLN A 4 7.52 -7.59 -26.16
C GLN A 4 7.71 -8.03 -24.68
N VAL A 5 8.52 -7.32 -23.91
CA VAL A 5 8.82 -7.66 -22.51
C VAL A 5 8.10 -6.68 -21.59
N LEU A 6 7.22 -7.21 -20.73
CA LEU A 6 6.53 -6.44 -19.72
C LEU A 6 7.26 -6.58 -18.37
N ILE A 7 7.66 -5.45 -17.80
CA ILE A 7 8.43 -5.38 -16.52
C ILE A 7 7.50 -4.85 -15.42
N VAL A 8 7.16 -5.70 -14.44
CA VAL A 8 6.16 -5.43 -13.37
C VAL A 8 6.77 -5.68 -11.99
N PRO A 9 7.74 -4.89 -11.53
CA PRO A 9 8.33 -5.07 -10.22
C PRO A 9 7.51 -4.41 -9.11
N ASP A 10 7.58 -4.98 -7.91
CA ASP A 10 7.28 -4.28 -6.66
C ASP A 10 8.51 -3.56 -6.12
N LYS A 11 8.35 -2.79 -5.05
CA LYS A 11 9.45 -2.15 -4.32
C LYS A 11 10.33 -3.18 -3.62
N PHE A 12 11.61 -2.88 -3.51
CA PHE A 12 12.54 -3.60 -2.62
C PHE A 12 12.53 -2.86 -1.28
N LYS A 13 11.81 -3.42 -0.33
CA LYS A 13 11.53 -2.75 0.95
C LYS A 13 12.82 -2.27 1.63
N GLY A 14 12.88 -0.97 1.89
CA GLY A 14 14.03 -0.33 2.55
C GLY A 14 15.22 0.00 1.65
N SER A 15 15.21 -0.37 0.35
CA SER A 15 16.35 -0.13 -0.55
C SER A 15 15.99 0.50 -1.90
N LEU A 16 14.90 0.06 -2.59
CA LEU A 16 14.62 0.55 -3.94
C LEU A 16 13.12 0.69 -4.20
N PRO A 17 12.62 1.88 -4.56
CA PRO A 17 11.24 2.07 -5.01
C PRO A 17 10.93 1.26 -6.28
N ALA A 18 9.67 0.85 -6.46
CA ALA A 18 9.23 0.03 -7.60
C ALA A 18 9.56 0.67 -8.96
N ARG A 19 9.46 2.00 -9.07
CA ARG A 19 9.81 2.74 -10.30
C ARG A 19 11.30 2.63 -10.63
N GLU A 20 12.16 2.76 -9.64
CA GLU A 20 13.61 2.64 -9.80
C GLU A 20 13.99 1.19 -10.09
N ALA A 21 13.33 0.21 -9.46
CA ALA A 21 13.51 -1.21 -9.77
C ALA A 21 13.15 -1.51 -11.24
N ALA A 22 12.03 -0.98 -11.74
CA ALA A 22 11.65 -1.12 -13.15
C ALA A 22 12.70 -0.53 -14.09
N GLY A 23 13.24 0.65 -13.78
CA GLY A 23 14.32 1.30 -14.53
C GLY A 23 15.61 0.47 -14.53
N ALA A 24 16.04 -0.04 -13.39
CA ALA A 24 17.23 -0.88 -13.26
C ALA A 24 17.10 -2.17 -14.08
N ILE A 25 15.93 -2.85 -14.00
CA ILE A 25 15.65 -4.05 -14.81
C ILE A 25 15.70 -3.71 -16.30
N ALA A 26 15.05 -2.62 -16.72
CA ALA A 26 15.01 -2.20 -18.12
C ALA A 26 16.41 -1.88 -18.66
N CYS A 27 17.23 -1.16 -17.91
CA CYS A 27 18.63 -0.87 -18.30
C CYS A 27 19.46 -2.16 -18.47
N GLY A 28 19.35 -3.10 -17.52
CA GLY A 28 20.03 -4.38 -17.59
C GLY A 28 19.57 -5.22 -18.77
N TRP A 29 18.27 -5.30 -19.00
CA TRP A 29 17.65 -6.05 -20.09
C TRP A 29 18.08 -5.49 -21.47
N ALA A 30 17.91 -4.18 -21.68
CA ALA A 30 18.28 -3.52 -22.94
C ALA A 30 19.76 -3.68 -23.29
N ALA A 31 20.64 -3.71 -22.26
CA ALA A 31 22.07 -3.94 -22.47
C ALA A 31 22.41 -5.38 -22.94
N ALA A 32 21.51 -6.35 -22.75
CA ALA A 32 21.68 -7.73 -23.18
C ALA A 32 20.87 -8.04 -24.45
N CYS A 33 19.67 -7.48 -24.56
CA CYS A 33 18.69 -7.74 -25.63
C CYS A 33 18.20 -6.39 -26.21
N PRO A 34 19.04 -5.65 -26.96
CA PRO A 34 18.70 -4.30 -27.44
C PRO A 34 17.58 -4.27 -28.47
N GLY A 35 17.21 -5.42 -29.04
CA GLY A 35 16.09 -5.54 -29.96
C GLY A 35 14.73 -5.70 -29.30
N ASP A 36 14.68 -6.07 -28.02
CA ASP A 36 13.41 -6.26 -27.29
C ASP A 36 12.73 -4.90 -27.02
N THR A 37 11.41 -4.87 -27.11
CA THR A 37 10.59 -3.70 -26.72
C THR A 37 10.19 -3.86 -25.27
N LEU A 38 10.53 -2.88 -24.43
CA LEU A 38 10.31 -2.91 -23.00
C LEU A 38 9.13 -2.02 -22.60
N SER A 39 8.16 -2.60 -21.88
CA SER A 39 7.05 -1.88 -21.24
C SER A 39 7.19 -1.96 -19.73
N LEU A 40 7.30 -0.80 -19.06
CA LEU A 40 7.49 -0.72 -17.62
C LEU A 40 6.16 -0.41 -16.94
N LEU A 41 5.80 -1.26 -15.98
CA LEU A 41 4.60 -1.13 -15.18
C LEU A 41 4.92 -1.46 -13.72
N PRO A 42 5.61 -0.56 -12.98
CA PRO A 42 5.84 -0.77 -11.55
C PRO A 42 4.53 -1.00 -10.82
N MET A 43 4.50 -1.95 -9.87
CA MET A 43 3.29 -2.30 -9.13
C MET A 43 3.29 -1.71 -7.71
N SER A 44 2.11 -1.68 -7.10
CA SER A 44 1.93 -1.37 -5.68
C SER A 44 0.66 -2.04 -5.16
N ASP A 45 0.74 -2.54 -3.96
CA ASP A 45 -0.31 -3.24 -3.20
C ASP A 45 -1.13 -2.32 -2.26
N GLY A 46 -1.05 -1.00 -2.46
CA GLY A 46 -1.66 -0.02 -1.55
C GLY A 46 -0.73 0.46 -0.44
N GLY A 47 0.51 -0.03 -0.40
CA GLY A 47 1.55 0.41 0.53
C GLY A 47 2.29 1.68 0.10
N ASP A 48 3.45 1.93 0.74
CA ASP A 48 4.31 3.09 0.43
C ASP A 48 4.66 3.14 -1.05
N GLY A 49 4.49 4.32 -1.66
CA GLY A 49 4.72 4.56 -3.10
C GLY A 49 3.51 4.26 -3.99
N PHE A 50 2.35 3.92 -3.41
CA PHE A 50 1.12 3.69 -4.15
C PHE A 50 0.73 4.89 -5.02
N GLY A 51 0.78 6.09 -4.46
CA GLY A 51 0.40 7.33 -5.15
C GLY A 51 1.15 7.53 -6.46
N PRO A 52 2.48 7.68 -6.45
CA PRO A 52 3.29 7.87 -7.66
C PRO A 52 3.17 6.72 -8.68
N VAL A 53 3.05 5.47 -8.20
CA VAL A 53 2.90 4.29 -9.08
C VAL A 53 1.59 4.35 -9.84
N MET A 54 0.48 4.53 -9.12
CA MET A 54 -0.85 4.61 -9.73
C MET A 54 -1.02 5.85 -10.60
N ALA A 55 -0.50 7.00 -10.16
CA ALA A 55 -0.53 8.23 -10.93
C ALA A 55 0.18 8.09 -12.28
N SER A 56 1.36 7.48 -12.28
CA SER A 56 2.11 7.19 -13.51
C SER A 56 1.35 6.23 -14.43
N ALA A 57 0.80 5.15 -13.86
CA ALA A 57 0.06 4.14 -14.61
C ALA A 57 -1.24 4.68 -15.22
N LEU A 58 -1.93 5.58 -14.52
CA LEU A 58 -3.20 6.21 -14.93
C LEU A 58 -3.01 7.57 -15.61
N ARG A 59 -1.78 8.08 -15.72
CA ARG A 59 -1.42 9.38 -16.32
C ARG A 59 -2.10 10.57 -15.62
N LEU A 60 -2.17 10.52 -14.28
CA LEU A 60 -2.77 11.60 -13.49
C LEU A 60 -1.79 12.74 -13.26
N GLY A 61 -2.31 13.97 -13.22
CA GLY A 61 -1.54 15.18 -12.86
C GLY A 61 -1.33 15.29 -11.35
N GLU A 62 -0.12 15.64 -10.95
CA GLU A 62 0.20 15.86 -9.54
C GLU A 62 -0.42 17.18 -9.05
N GLN A 63 -1.01 17.11 -7.86
CA GLN A 63 -1.54 18.22 -7.09
C GLN A 63 -0.82 18.29 -5.75
N VAL A 64 -0.56 19.48 -5.27
CA VAL A 64 0.08 19.70 -3.95
C VAL A 64 -0.84 20.56 -3.10
N PHE A 65 -0.99 20.23 -1.82
CA PHE A 65 -1.74 21.05 -0.88
C PHE A 65 -0.98 21.22 0.44
N GLU A 66 -1.24 22.33 1.13
CA GLU A 66 -0.74 22.59 2.46
C GLU A 66 -1.63 21.88 3.48
N GLY A 67 -1.11 20.81 4.07
CA GLY A 67 -1.79 19.99 5.05
C GLY A 67 -1.01 19.86 6.35
N ILE A 68 -1.30 18.80 7.09
CA ILE A 68 -0.60 18.45 8.34
C ILE A 68 -0.17 16.98 8.33
N ASN A 69 0.90 16.69 9.06
CA ASN A 69 1.28 15.31 9.33
C ASN A 69 0.50 14.73 10.54
N ALA A 70 0.76 13.45 10.87
CA ALA A 70 0.09 12.77 11.98
C ALA A 70 0.29 13.44 13.35
N ALA A 71 1.35 14.22 13.54
CA ALA A 71 1.64 15.00 14.75
C ALA A 71 1.04 16.42 14.69
N GLY A 72 0.21 16.76 13.70
CA GLY A 72 -0.40 18.07 13.53
C GLY A 72 0.57 19.15 13.03
N GLN A 73 1.75 18.80 12.54
CA GLN A 73 2.73 19.75 12.02
C GLN A 73 2.44 20.03 10.54
N ALA A 74 2.58 21.31 10.13
CA ALA A 74 2.39 21.73 8.74
C ALA A 74 3.29 20.94 7.78
N ARG A 75 2.70 20.51 6.66
CA ARG A 75 3.38 19.72 5.63
C ARG A 75 2.69 19.89 4.28
N GLN A 76 3.51 19.98 3.23
CA GLN A 76 3.01 19.78 1.87
C GLN A 76 2.78 18.28 1.63
N ALA A 77 1.64 17.94 1.05
CA ALA A 77 1.29 16.60 0.65
C ALA A 77 0.85 16.56 -0.81
N ALA A 78 1.29 15.53 -1.54
CA ALA A 78 0.91 15.31 -2.92
C ALA A 78 -0.31 14.38 -3.01
N TRP A 79 -1.13 14.61 -4.02
CA TRP A 79 -2.19 13.73 -4.51
C TRP A 79 -2.31 13.91 -6.03
N TRP A 80 -3.03 13.05 -6.73
CA TRP A 80 -3.03 13.05 -8.18
C TRP A 80 -4.46 13.04 -8.71
N LEU A 81 -4.69 13.74 -9.83
CA LEU A 81 -6.00 13.95 -10.42
C LEU A 81 -5.93 13.88 -11.95
N ASP A 82 -6.90 13.20 -12.53
CA ASP A 82 -7.36 13.47 -13.88
C ASP A 82 -8.58 14.41 -13.80
N ALA A 83 -8.39 15.66 -14.20
CA ALA A 83 -9.41 16.68 -14.07
C ALA A 83 -10.60 16.45 -15.06
N GLU A 84 -10.40 15.66 -16.12
CA GLU A 84 -11.46 15.37 -17.09
C GLU A 84 -12.42 14.29 -16.57
N SER A 85 -11.88 13.20 -16.00
CA SER A 85 -12.69 12.11 -15.47
C SER A 85 -13.10 12.31 -14.01
N GLY A 86 -12.41 13.18 -13.25
CA GLY A 86 -12.56 13.33 -11.81
C GLY A 86 -11.98 12.17 -11.01
N GLN A 87 -11.17 11.31 -11.65
CA GLN A 87 -10.47 10.21 -10.99
C GLN A 87 -9.25 10.73 -10.23
N ALA A 88 -9.19 10.47 -8.93
CA ALA A 88 -8.04 10.81 -8.09
C ALA A 88 -7.33 9.59 -7.52
N VAL A 89 -6.07 9.80 -7.15
CA VAL A 89 -5.28 8.88 -6.34
C VAL A 89 -4.74 9.62 -5.12
N VAL A 90 -4.87 8.99 -3.96
CA VAL A 90 -4.37 9.49 -2.68
C VAL A 90 -3.52 8.40 -2.04
N GLU A 91 -2.35 8.76 -1.57
CA GLU A 91 -1.55 7.95 -0.67
C GLU A 91 -1.60 8.59 0.72
N THR A 92 -2.25 7.93 1.67
CA THR A 92 -2.46 8.53 3.00
C THR A 92 -1.15 8.76 3.75
N ALA A 93 -0.10 7.98 3.44
CA ALA A 93 1.24 8.15 3.97
C ALA A 93 1.86 9.53 3.64
N GLN A 94 1.36 10.25 2.64
CA GLN A 94 1.73 11.65 2.39
C GLN A 94 1.40 12.57 3.58
N SER A 95 0.40 12.22 4.39
CA SER A 95 0.00 12.93 5.61
C SER A 95 0.31 12.15 6.89
N ASN A 96 -0.07 10.86 6.98
CA ASN A 96 0.06 10.10 8.22
C ASN A 96 1.20 9.07 8.22
N GLY A 97 2.15 9.16 7.28
CA GLY A 97 3.23 8.20 7.13
C GLY A 97 4.20 8.15 8.32
N LEU A 98 4.60 6.92 8.70
CA LEU A 98 5.59 6.71 9.77
C LEU A 98 6.97 7.27 9.39
N ALA A 99 7.33 7.19 8.12
CA ALA A 99 8.59 7.71 7.60
C ALA A 99 8.71 9.25 7.68
N LEU A 100 7.59 9.97 7.87
CA LEU A 100 7.57 11.41 8.02
C LEU A 100 7.97 11.91 9.41
N LEU A 101 8.02 11.01 10.38
CA LEU A 101 8.23 11.34 11.78
C LEU A 101 9.61 10.89 12.25
N PRO A 102 10.31 11.69 13.07
CA PRO A 102 11.52 11.25 13.75
C PRO A 102 11.22 10.05 14.63
N ARG A 103 12.02 8.98 14.49
CA ARG A 103 11.85 7.74 15.25
C ARG A 103 11.83 8.01 16.77
N GLY A 104 10.84 7.45 17.47
CA GLY A 104 10.71 7.50 18.93
C GLY A 104 10.36 8.85 19.53
N ARG A 105 10.10 9.90 18.70
CA ARG A 105 9.79 11.23 19.21
C ARG A 105 8.35 11.39 19.67
N PHE A 106 7.41 10.70 19.04
CA PHE A 106 5.98 10.82 19.32
C PHE A 106 5.43 9.50 19.80
N HIS A 107 4.56 9.55 20.81
CA HIS A 107 3.80 8.38 21.21
C HIS A 107 2.56 8.22 20.33
N PRO A 108 2.13 7.00 19.96
CA PRO A 108 0.97 6.79 19.11
C PRO A 108 -0.33 7.44 19.64
N PHE A 109 -0.49 7.63 20.94
CA PHE A 109 -1.61 8.37 21.51
C PHE A 109 -1.64 9.86 21.19
N ASP A 110 -0.53 10.42 20.72
CA ASP A 110 -0.41 11.84 20.30
C ASP A 110 -0.50 12.02 18.77
N LEU A 111 -0.65 10.92 18.03
CA LEU A 111 -0.77 10.90 16.58
C LEU A 111 -2.20 10.60 16.15
N ASP A 112 -2.66 11.26 15.11
CA ASP A 112 -3.99 11.03 14.54
C ASP A 112 -4.01 11.18 13.01
N THR A 113 -5.14 10.83 12.41
CA THR A 113 -5.37 10.83 10.96
C THR A 113 -6.01 12.12 10.43
N ARG A 114 -5.99 13.26 11.17
CA ARG A 114 -6.59 14.53 10.68
C ARG A 114 -6.05 14.96 9.33
N GLY A 115 -4.75 14.80 9.11
CA GLY A 115 -4.12 15.10 7.82
C GLY A 115 -4.68 14.31 6.65
N VAL A 116 -5.13 13.07 6.90
CA VAL A 116 -5.80 12.25 5.87
C VAL A 116 -7.16 12.85 5.50
N GLY A 117 -7.93 13.28 6.51
CA GLY A 117 -9.23 13.92 6.24
C GLY A 117 -9.08 15.23 5.46
N THR A 118 -8.09 16.07 5.80
CA THR A 118 -7.80 17.30 5.03
C THR A 118 -7.34 17.00 3.61
N LEU A 119 -6.60 15.92 3.39
CA LEU A 119 -6.18 15.47 2.05
C LEU A 119 -7.39 15.04 1.20
N LEU A 120 -8.34 14.29 1.77
CA LEU A 120 -9.58 13.91 1.07
C LEU A 120 -10.46 15.14 0.75
N LEU A 121 -10.53 16.12 1.66
CA LEU A 121 -11.23 17.38 1.39
C LEU A 121 -10.56 18.17 0.26
N ALA A 122 -9.22 18.25 0.26
CA ALA A 122 -8.49 18.92 -0.81
C ALA A 122 -8.74 18.24 -2.17
N ALA A 123 -8.78 16.91 -2.21
CA ALA A 123 -9.12 16.15 -3.42
C ALA A 123 -10.55 16.49 -3.91
N GLY A 124 -11.54 16.50 -3.02
CA GLY A 124 -12.92 16.88 -3.37
C GLY A 124 -13.03 18.33 -3.86
N GLN A 125 -12.36 19.27 -3.20
CA GLN A 125 -12.30 20.69 -3.61
C GLN A 125 -11.59 20.88 -4.96
N GLY A 126 -10.61 20.03 -5.26
CA GLY A 126 -9.89 20.02 -6.53
C GLY A 126 -10.67 19.39 -7.69
N GLY A 127 -11.89 18.88 -7.43
CA GLY A 127 -12.76 18.32 -8.48
C GLY A 127 -12.77 16.80 -8.55
N ALA A 128 -12.10 16.11 -7.60
CA ALA A 128 -12.19 14.65 -7.54
C ALA A 128 -13.61 14.19 -7.19
N THR A 129 -14.16 13.26 -7.97
CA THR A 129 -15.43 12.59 -7.71
C THR A 129 -15.24 11.16 -7.24
N GLN A 130 -14.13 10.52 -7.63
CA GLN A 130 -13.71 9.18 -7.25
C GLN A 130 -12.25 9.20 -6.82
N CYS A 131 -11.91 8.40 -5.81
CA CYS A 131 -10.57 8.36 -5.26
C CYS A 131 -10.13 6.92 -4.97
N LEU A 132 -8.99 6.51 -5.53
CA LEU A 132 -8.26 5.32 -5.09
C LEU A 132 -7.30 5.73 -3.97
N ALA A 133 -7.44 5.12 -2.81
CA ALA A 133 -6.63 5.45 -1.63
C ALA A 133 -5.75 4.28 -1.20
N GLY A 134 -4.43 4.45 -1.23
CA GLY A 134 -3.49 3.56 -0.57
C GLY A 134 -3.30 3.98 0.89
N ILE A 135 -3.45 3.05 1.84
CA ILE A 135 -3.42 3.36 3.28
C ILE A 135 -2.21 2.79 4.02
N GLY A 136 -1.28 2.13 3.33
CA GLY A 136 -0.07 1.57 3.93
C GLY A 136 0.88 2.63 4.50
N GLY A 137 1.89 2.19 5.26
CA GLY A 137 2.96 3.06 5.79
C GLY A 137 2.57 3.98 6.95
N SER A 138 1.39 3.83 7.58
CA SER A 138 0.84 4.76 8.59
C SER A 138 1.59 4.76 9.92
N ALA A 139 1.65 5.94 10.58
CA ALA A 139 2.12 6.12 11.96
C ALA A 139 1.02 6.03 13.02
N THR A 140 -0.25 6.10 12.62
CA THR A 140 -1.42 6.31 13.48
C THR A 140 -2.07 5.01 13.93
N ASN A 141 -2.81 5.06 15.05
CA ASN A 141 -3.60 3.93 15.58
C ASN A 141 -4.94 4.41 16.15
N ASP A 142 -5.56 5.38 15.48
CA ASP A 142 -6.73 6.11 15.96
C ASP A 142 -8.07 5.64 15.37
N GLY A 143 -8.08 4.53 14.61
CA GLY A 143 -9.31 4.03 14.00
C GLY A 143 -9.91 4.96 12.94
N GLY A 144 -9.10 5.88 12.38
CA GLY A 144 -9.60 6.91 11.46
C GLY A 144 -10.37 8.06 12.14
N PHE A 145 -10.30 8.14 13.45
CA PHE A 145 -10.98 9.19 14.24
C PHE A 145 -10.59 10.60 13.80
N GLY A 146 -9.30 10.88 13.67
CA GLY A 146 -8.83 12.19 13.23
C GLY A 146 -9.32 12.55 11.83
N MET A 147 -9.29 11.60 10.90
CA MET A 147 -9.82 11.75 9.55
C MET A 147 -11.31 12.12 9.60
N ALA A 148 -12.11 11.35 10.33
CA ALA A 148 -13.54 11.60 10.47
C ALA A 148 -13.83 13.00 11.02
N ARG A 149 -13.08 13.45 12.04
CA ARG A 149 -13.22 14.82 12.58
C ARG A 149 -12.95 15.87 11.52
N SER A 150 -11.90 15.74 10.73
CA SER A 150 -11.61 16.68 9.64
C SER A 150 -12.69 16.69 8.56
N LEU A 151 -13.39 15.56 8.37
CA LEU A 151 -14.53 15.44 7.46
C LEU A 151 -15.84 15.97 8.07
N GLY A 152 -15.82 16.48 9.29
CA GLY A 152 -16.97 17.12 9.95
C GLY A 152 -17.79 16.20 10.86
N TRP A 153 -17.32 14.97 11.12
CA TRP A 153 -17.94 14.11 12.13
C TRP A 153 -17.66 14.65 13.53
N VAL A 154 -18.63 14.59 14.43
CA VAL A 154 -18.53 15.08 15.81
C VAL A 154 -18.70 13.91 16.78
N PHE A 155 -17.73 13.77 17.69
CA PHE A 155 -17.67 12.72 18.71
C PHE A 155 -17.87 13.36 20.09
N ARG A 156 -18.81 12.86 20.90
CA ARG A 156 -19.16 13.46 22.20
C ARG A 156 -19.16 12.42 23.31
N ASP A 157 -18.75 12.85 24.50
CA ASP A 157 -18.90 12.08 25.74
C ASP A 157 -20.34 12.13 26.29
N LEU A 158 -20.59 11.42 27.40
CA LEU A 158 -21.90 11.40 28.10
C LEU A 158 -22.37 12.77 28.59
N ARG A 159 -21.48 13.74 28.71
CA ARG A 159 -21.80 15.12 29.10
C ARG A 159 -22.03 16.02 27.90
N GLY A 160 -21.98 15.48 26.69
CA GLY A 160 -22.12 16.23 25.44
C GLY A 160 -20.87 17.02 25.04
N LYS A 161 -19.73 16.89 25.77
CA LYS A 161 -18.47 17.55 25.43
C LYS A 161 -17.84 16.85 24.24
N ALA A 162 -17.31 17.62 23.29
CA ALA A 162 -16.56 17.08 22.17
C ALA A 162 -15.26 16.41 22.63
N ILE A 163 -14.97 15.25 22.04
CA ILE A 163 -13.72 14.49 22.24
C ILE A 163 -12.74 14.96 21.19
N ASP A 164 -11.57 15.39 21.62
CA ASP A 164 -10.53 15.94 20.76
C ASP A 164 -9.35 14.99 20.52
N ARG A 165 -9.16 13.99 21.38
CA ARG A 165 -8.07 13.00 21.31
C ARG A 165 -8.65 11.60 21.24
N TRP A 166 -8.13 10.79 20.34
CA TRP A 166 -8.58 9.40 20.20
C TRP A 166 -8.31 8.55 21.46
N SER A 167 -7.30 8.93 22.25
CA SER A 167 -6.99 8.29 23.55
C SER A 167 -8.06 8.51 24.62
N GLU A 168 -9.09 9.32 24.34
CA GLU A 168 -10.24 9.60 25.22
C GLU A 168 -11.53 8.93 24.71
N LEU A 169 -11.45 8.12 23.65
CA LEU A 169 -12.61 7.49 23.03
C LEU A 169 -13.29 6.41 23.91
N ASP A 170 -12.64 5.95 24.95
CA ASP A 170 -13.27 5.05 25.93
C ASP A 170 -14.49 5.67 26.63
N CYS A 171 -14.58 7.01 26.67
CA CYS A 171 -15.77 7.72 27.16
C CYS A 171 -16.75 8.18 26.07
N LEU A 172 -16.55 7.78 24.82
CA LEU A 172 -17.44 8.15 23.70
C LEU A 172 -18.88 7.69 23.95
N ALA A 173 -19.83 8.61 23.81
CA ALA A 173 -21.25 8.34 23.99
C ALA A 173 -22.05 8.44 22.70
N SER A 174 -21.71 9.40 21.82
CA SER A 174 -22.44 9.61 20.57
C SER A 174 -21.54 10.13 19.46
N ILE A 175 -21.93 9.80 18.23
CA ILE A 175 -21.30 10.28 16.99
C ILE A 175 -22.39 10.97 16.17
N GLN A 176 -22.03 12.12 15.58
CA GLN A 176 -22.93 12.88 14.71
C GLN A 176 -22.29 13.02 13.34
N ALA A 177 -23.00 12.64 12.29
CA ALA A 177 -22.54 12.77 10.90
C ALA A 177 -22.52 14.24 10.44
N PRO A 178 -21.66 14.60 9.49
CA PRO A 178 -21.71 15.91 8.84
C PRO A 178 -22.99 16.04 8.01
N THR A 179 -23.46 17.29 7.85
CA THR A 179 -24.68 17.58 7.08
C THR A 179 -24.51 17.44 5.57
N LYS A 180 -23.26 17.48 5.08
CA LYS A 180 -22.93 17.38 3.66
C LYS A 180 -21.61 16.65 3.49
N GLN A 181 -21.59 15.70 2.54
CA GLN A 181 -20.34 15.09 2.09
C GLN A 181 -19.63 16.03 1.11
N THR A 182 -18.34 16.29 1.34
CA THR A 182 -17.49 17.18 0.53
C THR A 182 -16.22 16.51 0.05
N TRP A 183 -16.10 15.20 0.26
CA TRP A 183 -15.00 14.36 -0.19
C TRP A 183 -15.46 13.40 -1.31
N PRO A 184 -14.57 12.91 -2.18
CA PRO A 184 -14.91 11.99 -3.26
C PRO A 184 -15.40 10.64 -2.72
N SER A 185 -16.04 9.85 -3.57
CA SER A 185 -16.24 8.41 -3.30
C SER A 185 -14.88 7.73 -3.21
N VAL A 186 -14.63 6.98 -2.12
CA VAL A 186 -13.32 6.39 -1.85
C VAL A 186 -13.36 4.87 -2.01
N LYS A 187 -12.36 4.34 -2.72
CA LYS A 187 -12.01 2.93 -2.77
C LYS A 187 -10.61 2.76 -2.17
N VAL A 188 -10.48 1.88 -1.18
CA VAL A 188 -9.22 1.65 -0.46
C VAL A 188 -8.52 0.42 -1.03
N ALA A 189 -7.26 0.58 -1.40
CA ALA A 189 -6.35 -0.49 -1.79
C ALA A 189 -5.58 -0.99 -0.56
N SER A 190 -5.79 -2.24 -0.14
CA SER A 190 -5.06 -2.83 0.99
C SER A 190 -5.10 -4.36 0.95
N ASP A 191 -3.93 -5.00 1.07
CA ASP A 191 -3.81 -6.47 1.18
C ASP A 191 -3.84 -6.95 2.64
N VAL A 192 -3.96 -6.02 3.61
CA VAL A 192 -4.10 -6.33 5.03
C VAL A 192 -5.52 -6.83 5.30
N GLN A 193 -5.63 -8.00 5.94
CA GLN A 193 -6.92 -8.64 6.27
C GLN A 193 -7.27 -8.56 7.76
N ASN A 194 -6.39 -8.01 8.59
CA ASN A 194 -6.55 -7.95 10.04
C ASN A 194 -7.83 -7.20 10.45
N PRO A 195 -8.57 -7.70 11.46
CA PRO A 195 -9.71 -6.99 12.05
C PRO A 195 -9.21 -5.77 12.85
N LEU A 196 -10.14 -4.92 13.29
CA LEU A 196 -9.81 -3.75 14.10
C LEU A 196 -9.25 -4.14 15.47
N LEU A 197 -9.85 -5.14 16.12
CA LEU A 197 -9.64 -5.52 17.52
C LEU A 197 -9.16 -6.97 17.68
N GLY A 198 -8.73 -7.31 18.89
CA GLY A 198 -8.32 -8.67 19.24
C GLY A 198 -6.82 -8.93 19.07
N ILE A 199 -6.44 -10.21 19.17
CA ILE A 199 -5.02 -10.62 19.12
C ILE A 199 -4.39 -10.30 17.76
N ASP A 200 -5.17 -10.40 16.70
CA ASP A 200 -4.77 -10.08 15.33
C ASP A 200 -5.19 -8.67 14.90
N GLY A 201 -5.63 -7.83 15.86
CA GLY A 201 -6.15 -6.49 15.62
C GLY A 201 -5.06 -5.44 15.38
N ALA A 202 -5.52 -4.25 14.96
CA ALA A 202 -4.67 -3.11 14.60
C ALA A 202 -3.60 -2.79 15.64
N THR A 203 -3.99 -2.67 16.92
CA THR A 203 -3.10 -2.27 18.01
C THR A 203 -2.01 -3.30 18.25
N ARG A 204 -2.37 -4.58 18.30
CA ARG A 204 -1.43 -5.65 18.69
C ARG A 204 -0.46 -6.00 17.58
N VAL A 205 -0.94 -6.05 16.35
CA VAL A 205 -0.11 -6.44 15.20
C VAL A 205 0.76 -5.27 14.72
N PHE A 206 0.19 -4.08 14.58
CA PHE A 206 0.88 -2.95 13.96
C PHE A 206 1.32 -1.86 14.96
N GLY A 207 0.82 -1.86 16.19
CA GLY A 207 1.17 -0.88 17.22
C GLY A 207 2.65 -0.87 17.61
N PRO A 208 3.30 -2.03 17.81
CA PRO A 208 4.71 -2.07 18.22
C PRO A 208 5.66 -1.36 17.28
N GLN A 209 5.52 -1.53 15.96
CA GLN A 209 6.36 -0.84 14.97
C GLN A 209 6.16 0.68 14.95
N LYS A 210 5.03 1.16 15.48
CA LYS A 210 4.69 2.59 15.62
C LYS A 210 5.12 3.18 16.97
N GLY A 211 5.69 2.36 17.84
CA GLY A 211 6.16 2.76 19.18
C GLY A 211 5.18 2.50 20.32
N MET A 212 4.08 1.78 20.08
CA MET A 212 3.14 1.37 21.13
C MET A 212 3.71 0.23 21.96
N ARG A 213 3.63 0.35 23.26
CA ARG A 213 4.15 -0.64 24.22
C ARG A 213 3.05 -1.61 24.67
N PRO A 214 3.39 -2.81 25.15
CA PRO A 214 2.39 -3.77 25.64
C PRO A 214 1.44 -3.19 26.72
N GLY A 215 1.93 -2.28 27.60
CA GLY A 215 1.12 -1.60 28.60
C GLY A 215 0.05 -0.65 28.02
N ASP A 216 0.19 -0.21 26.78
CA ASP A 216 -0.73 0.71 26.13
C ASP A 216 -1.89 -0.02 25.43
N PHE A 217 -1.73 -1.32 25.16
CA PHE A 217 -2.67 -2.08 24.32
C PHE A 217 -4.09 -2.09 24.87
N ALA A 218 -4.23 -2.32 26.18
CA ALA A 218 -5.55 -2.37 26.81
C ALA A 218 -6.32 -1.06 26.65
N LYS A 219 -5.64 0.08 26.81
CA LYS A 219 -6.25 1.40 26.64
C LYS A 219 -6.58 1.67 25.17
N ALA A 220 -5.67 1.36 24.26
CA ALA A 220 -5.90 1.54 22.84
C ALA A 220 -7.07 0.67 22.34
N ASP A 221 -7.11 -0.61 22.71
CA ASP A 221 -8.20 -1.52 22.36
C ASP A 221 -9.54 -1.08 22.96
N ALA A 222 -9.53 -0.54 24.20
CA ALA A 222 -10.75 0.03 24.81
C ALA A 222 -11.28 1.25 24.03
N CYS A 223 -10.39 2.15 23.60
CA CYS A 223 -10.76 3.31 22.79
C CYS A 223 -11.30 2.90 21.41
N LEU A 224 -10.60 2.03 20.70
CA LEU A 224 -11.03 1.55 19.38
C LEU A 224 -12.31 0.70 19.46
N GLY A 225 -12.45 -0.14 20.49
CA GLY A 225 -13.65 -0.93 20.72
C GLY A 225 -14.89 -0.06 21.04
N ARG A 226 -14.69 1.00 21.82
CA ARG A 226 -15.76 1.95 22.08
C ARG A 226 -16.16 2.73 20.84
N LEU A 227 -15.18 3.16 20.04
CA LEU A 227 -15.41 3.82 18.74
C LEU A 227 -16.23 2.91 17.81
N ALA A 228 -15.81 1.66 17.66
CA ALA A 228 -16.49 0.68 16.80
C ALA A 228 -17.93 0.43 17.27
N LYS A 229 -18.14 0.25 18.58
CA LYS A 229 -19.46 0.02 19.15
C LYS A 229 -20.43 1.17 18.88
N VAL A 230 -20.02 2.41 19.17
CA VAL A 230 -20.88 3.58 18.99
C VAL A 230 -21.10 3.87 17.50
N ALA A 231 -20.09 3.65 16.66
CA ALA A 231 -20.26 3.75 15.22
C ALA A 231 -21.26 2.72 14.67
N ALA A 232 -21.18 1.46 15.13
CA ALA A 232 -22.11 0.41 14.74
C ALA A 232 -23.56 0.71 15.15
N GLU A 233 -23.75 1.22 16.37
CA GLU A 233 -25.09 1.65 16.87
C GLU A 233 -25.67 2.77 16.00
N MET A 234 -24.86 3.71 15.55
CA MET A 234 -25.30 4.84 14.72
C MET A 234 -25.53 4.43 13.24
N LEU A 235 -24.62 3.62 12.67
CA LEU A 235 -24.66 3.26 11.24
C LEU A 235 -25.55 2.05 10.93
N GLY A 236 -25.94 1.28 11.96
CA GLY A 236 -26.67 0.02 11.80
C GLY A 236 -25.81 -1.14 11.23
N SER A 237 -24.49 -0.97 11.20
CA SER A 237 -23.53 -1.95 10.65
C SER A 237 -22.22 -1.91 11.41
N ASP A 238 -21.69 -3.09 11.78
CA ASP A 238 -20.40 -3.23 12.45
C ASP A 238 -19.30 -3.58 11.43
N PHE A 239 -18.36 -2.68 11.25
CA PHE A 239 -17.20 -2.86 10.38
C PHE A 239 -15.94 -3.37 11.11
N SER A 240 -16.00 -3.57 12.43
CA SER A 240 -14.79 -3.90 13.22
C SER A 240 -14.17 -5.25 12.88
N LEU A 241 -14.96 -6.21 12.43
CA LEU A 241 -14.54 -7.55 12.02
C LEU A 241 -14.34 -7.68 10.50
N THR A 242 -14.65 -6.64 9.74
CA THR A 242 -14.46 -6.66 8.28
C THR A 242 -12.98 -6.81 7.96
N PRO A 243 -12.60 -7.71 7.04
CA PRO A 243 -11.23 -7.83 6.58
C PRO A 243 -10.66 -6.48 6.15
N GLY A 244 -9.48 -6.11 6.67
CA GLY A 244 -8.87 -4.81 6.42
C GLY A 244 -9.26 -3.70 7.41
N ALA A 245 -10.21 -3.92 8.32
CA ALA A 245 -10.57 -2.92 9.33
C ALA A 245 -9.38 -2.48 10.19
N GLY A 246 -8.46 -3.40 10.51
CA GLY A 246 -7.24 -3.12 11.26
C GLY A 246 -6.13 -2.46 10.47
N ALA A 247 -6.24 -2.40 9.14
CA ALA A 247 -5.20 -1.81 8.30
C ALA A 247 -4.92 -0.36 8.71
N ALA A 248 -3.63 0.02 8.64
CA ALA A 248 -3.17 1.37 8.94
C ALA A 248 -3.56 1.88 10.35
N GLY A 249 -3.62 0.98 11.36
CA GLY A 249 -3.99 1.35 12.74
C GLY A 249 -5.49 1.66 12.87
N GLY A 250 -6.31 0.91 12.15
CA GLY A 250 -7.76 1.06 12.11
C GLY A 250 -8.25 2.14 11.13
N LEU A 251 -7.36 2.76 10.34
CA LEU A 251 -7.81 3.69 9.30
C LEU A 251 -8.74 2.98 8.29
N GLY A 252 -8.49 1.68 8.00
CA GLY A 252 -9.41 0.88 7.18
C GLY A 252 -10.83 0.86 7.74
N PHE A 253 -10.99 0.63 9.04
CA PHE A 253 -12.29 0.76 9.73
C PHE A 253 -12.88 2.16 9.55
N GLY A 254 -12.09 3.21 9.81
CA GLY A 254 -12.54 4.59 9.68
C GLY A 254 -12.96 4.96 8.26
N MET A 255 -12.26 4.48 7.24
CA MET A 255 -12.64 4.67 5.84
C MET A 255 -14.00 4.03 5.54
N MET A 256 -14.24 2.79 5.95
CA MET A 256 -15.55 2.15 5.78
C MET A 256 -16.65 2.88 6.55
N ALA A 257 -16.45 3.13 7.84
CA ALA A 257 -17.47 3.69 8.72
C ALA A 257 -17.80 5.15 8.41
N PHE A 258 -16.81 5.98 8.11
CA PHE A 258 -17.00 7.43 8.06
C PHE A 258 -16.99 8.02 6.65
N THR A 259 -16.50 7.26 5.66
CA THR A 259 -16.56 7.71 4.26
C THR A 259 -17.40 6.82 3.36
N GLY A 260 -17.84 5.66 3.85
CA GLY A 260 -18.54 4.66 3.05
C GLY A 260 -17.63 3.93 2.06
N ALA A 261 -16.31 3.96 2.28
CA ALA A 261 -15.36 3.33 1.38
C ALA A 261 -15.50 1.81 1.34
N ALA A 262 -15.25 1.22 0.18
CA ALA A 262 -14.97 -0.21 0.04
C ALA A 262 -13.46 -0.45 0.17
N ILE A 263 -13.07 -1.55 0.86
CA ILE A 263 -11.70 -2.05 0.87
C ILE A 263 -11.61 -3.17 -0.15
N GLU A 264 -10.65 -3.06 -1.06
CA GLU A 264 -10.35 -4.08 -2.07
C GLU A 264 -8.88 -4.49 -1.96
N PRO A 265 -8.54 -5.76 -2.33
CA PRO A 265 -7.14 -6.18 -2.41
C PRO A 265 -6.33 -5.23 -3.27
N GLY A 266 -5.18 -4.79 -2.75
CA GLY A 266 -4.38 -3.75 -3.41
C GLY A 266 -3.91 -4.16 -4.79
N PHE A 267 -3.53 -5.43 -4.95
CA PHE A 267 -3.18 -5.97 -6.25
C PHE A 267 -4.35 -5.93 -7.24
N ASP A 268 -5.57 -6.27 -6.82
CA ASP A 268 -6.74 -6.25 -7.70
C ASP A 268 -7.05 -4.84 -8.15
N VAL A 269 -6.96 -3.85 -7.24
CA VAL A 269 -7.08 -2.43 -7.58
C VAL A 269 -6.05 -2.02 -8.63
N PHE A 270 -4.78 -2.38 -8.43
CA PHE A 270 -3.71 -2.11 -9.36
C PHE A 270 -3.94 -2.81 -10.72
N ALA A 271 -4.22 -4.11 -10.70
CA ALA A 271 -4.38 -4.92 -11.90
C ALA A 271 -5.55 -4.44 -12.77
N ASN A 272 -6.69 -4.10 -12.14
CA ASN A 272 -7.86 -3.60 -12.83
C ASN A 272 -7.61 -2.19 -13.41
N ALA A 273 -7.09 -1.27 -12.60
CA ALA A 273 -6.84 0.10 -13.00
C ALA A 273 -5.80 0.20 -14.15
N THR A 274 -4.84 -0.72 -14.18
CA THR A 274 -3.78 -0.72 -15.20
C THR A 274 -4.05 -1.62 -16.40
N ASN A 275 -5.17 -2.36 -16.41
CA ASN A 275 -5.46 -3.42 -17.40
C ASN A 275 -4.32 -4.44 -17.51
N LEU A 276 -3.80 -4.89 -16.34
CA LEU A 276 -2.62 -5.76 -16.26
C LEU A 276 -2.80 -7.06 -17.04
N GLU A 277 -3.97 -7.69 -16.95
CA GLU A 277 -4.28 -8.95 -17.65
C GLU A 277 -4.13 -8.81 -19.18
N MET A 278 -4.66 -7.73 -19.76
CA MET A 278 -4.51 -7.45 -21.18
C MET A 278 -3.03 -7.21 -21.54
N LYS A 279 -2.29 -6.46 -20.74
CA LYS A 279 -0.88 -6.18 -20.98
C LYS A 279 -0.01 -7.45 -20.91
N ILE A 280 -0.30 -8.35 -19.96
CA ILE A 280 0.34 -9.67 -19.90
C ILE A 280 -0.02 -10.49 -21.16
N GLY A 281 -1.29 -10.45 -21.56
CA GLY A 281 -1.78 -11.22 -22.72
C GLY A 281 -1.05 -10.90 -24.05
N VAL A 282 -0.63 -9.65 -24.25
CA VAL A 282 0.11 -9.21 -25.44
C VAL A 282 1.63 -9.30 -25.30
N ALA A 283 2.15 -9.51 -24.10
CA ALA A 283 3.59 -9.68 -23.87
C ALA A 283 4.06 -11.08 -24.31
N ASP A 284 5.30 -11.16 -24.78
CA ASP A 284 5.98 -12.44 -25.06
C ASP A 284 6.65 -12.98 -23.77
N LEU A 285 7.02 -12.09 -22.86
CA LEU A 285 7.65 -12.40 -21.60
C LEU A 285 7.31 -11.34 -20.54
N VAL A 286 7.09 -11.80 -19.31
CA VAL A 286 6.91 -10.92 -18.16
C VAL A 286 8.11 -11.06 -17.22
N VAL A 287 8.63 -9.95 -16.73
CA VAL A 287 9.65 -9.90 -15.68
C VAL A 287 9.04 -9.20 -14.48
N THR A 288 8.99 -9.89 -13.36
CA THR A 288 8.56 -9.29 -12.09
C THR A 288 9.69 -9.34 -11.06
N ALA A 289 9.65 -8.49 -10.04
CA ALA A 289 10.71 -8.44 -9.04
C ALA A 289 10.21 -7.91 -7.70
N GLU A 290 10.85 -8.34 -6.62
CA GLU A 290 10.63 -7.83 -5.26
C GLU A 290 11.86 -8.01 -4.37
N GLY A 291 11.86 -7.39 -3.16
CA GLY A 291 12.98 -7.49 -2.23
C GLY A 291 13.28 -8.90 -1.75
N ALA A 292 12.25 -9.73 -1.52
CA ALA A 292 12.42 -11.14 -1.14
C ALA A 292 11.29 -11.97 -1.77
N ILE A 293 11.65 -13.00 -2.53
CA ILE A 293 10.72 -14.04 -2.94
C ILE A 293 10.75 -15.11 -1.83
N ASP A 294 9.63 -15.26 -1.15
CA ASP A 294 9.45 -16.13 0.01
C ASP A 294 8.15 -16.98 -0.09
N GLU A 295 7.79 -17.65 0.99
CA GLU A 295 6.56 -18.44 1.06
C GLU A 295 5.29 -17.59 0.83
N GLN A 296 5.28 -16.32 1.23
CA GLN A 296 4.14 -15.42 1.01
C GLN A 296 3.96 -15.12 -0.47
N THR A 297 5.06 -14.94 -1.21
CA THR A 297 5.05 -14.82 -2.67
C THR A 297 4.42 -16.06 -3.32
N LEU A 298 4.81 -17.26 -2.87
CA LEU A 298 4.24 -18.50 -3.38
C LEU A 298 2.77 -18.70 -3.03
N MET A 299 2.31 -18.12 -1.92
CA MET A 299 0.89 -18.08 -1.52
C MET A 299 0.08 -17.03 -2.29
N GLY A 300 0.67 -16.38 -3.28
CA GLY A 300 0.00 -15.39 -4.12
C GLY A 300 -0.05 -14.00 -3.53
N LYS A 301 1.00 -13.54 -2.85
CA LYS A 301 1.20 -12.15 -2.46
C LYS A 301 2.25 -11.49 -3.36
N GLY A 302 2.18 -10.17 -3.46
CA GLY A 302 3.15 -9.38 -4.22
C GLY A 302 3.32 -9.89 -5.66
N THR A 303 4.57 -10.15 -6.05
CA THR A 303 4.92 -10.62 -7.40
C THR A 303 4.41 -12.01 -7.72
N GLY A 304 4.05 -12.82 -6.71
CA GLY A 304 3.40 -14.11 -6.88
C GLY A 304 2.04 -14.02 -7.57
N GLN A 305 1.30 -12.92 -7.39
CA GLN A 305 0.03 -12.68 -8.09
C GLN A 305 0.27 -12.41 -9.58
N VAL A 306 1.33 -11.65 -9.92
CA VAL A 306 1.74 -11.45 -11.32
C VAL A 306 2.08 -12.77 -11.98
N ALA A 307 2.88 -13.60 -11.33
CA ALA A 307 3.28 -14.91 -11.85
C ALA A 307 2.09 -15.89 -12.00
N THR A 308 1.15 -15.85 -11.05
CA THR A 308 -0.09 -16.65 -11.12
C THR A 308 -0.94 -16.22 -12.31
N LEU A 309 -1.05 -14.92 -12.56
CA LEU A 309 -1.76 -14.37 -13.70
C LEU A 309 -1.08 -14.76 -15.03
N CYS A 310 0.26 -14.68 -15.09
CA CYS A 310 1.04 -15.12 -16.24
C CYS A 310 0.80 -16.61 -16.54
N ARG A 311 0.84 -17.46 -15.51
CA ARG A 311 0.58 -18.92 -15.66
C ARG A 311 -0.83 -19.18 -16.19
N ARG A 312 -1.85 -18.46 -15.68
CA ARG A 312 -3.24 -18.57 -16.17
C ARG A 312 -3.36 -18.20 -17.64
N LEU A 313 -2.58 -17.23 -18.11
CA LEU A 313 -2.58 -16.76 -19.50
C LEU A 313 -1.58 -17.50 -20.40
N GLY A 314 -0.87 -18.52 -19.88
CA GLY A 314 0.13 -19.27 -20.63
C GLY A 314 1.34 -18.44 -21.03
N LYS A 315 1.70 -17.41 -20.24
CA LYS A 315 2.82 -16.50 -20.51
C LYS A 315 4.03 -16.82 -19.63
N PRO A 316 5.25 -16.83 -20.18
CA PRO A 316 6.46 -17.03 -19.40
C PRO A 316 6.67 -15.86 -18.44
N CYS A 317 7.07 -16.17 -17.19
CA CYS A 317 7.34 -15.18 -16.15
C CYS A 317 8.70 -15.45 -15.48
N ILE A 318 9.55 -14.44 -15.41
CA ILE A 318 10.82 -14.45 -14.67
C ILE A 318 10.65 -13.66 -13.39
N GLY A 319 10.98 -14.27 -12.25
CA GLY A 319 11.04 -13.63 -10.95
C GLY A 319 12.45 -13.20 -10.58
N LEU A 320 12.68 -11.91 -10.32
CA LEU A 320 13.95 -11.38 -9.81
C LEU A 320 13.76 -10.99 -8.35
N ALA A 321 14.74 -11.30 -7.50
CA ALA A 321 14.65 -11.01 -6.08
C ALA A 321 15.92 -10.32 -5.56
N GLY A 322 15.76 -9.54 -4.47
CA GLY A 322 16.90 -9.20 -3.63
C GLY A 322 17.45 -10.46 -2.96
N GLN A 323 16.56 -11.31 -2.45
CA GLN A 323 16.89 -12.57 -1.78
C GLN A 323 15.82 -13.64 -2.08
N LEU A 324 16.26 -14.90 -2.21
CA LEU A 324 15.37 -16.07 -2.23
C LEU A 324 15.38 -16.72 -0.86
N THR A 325 14.23 -16.70 -0.16
CA THR A 325 14.09 -17.26 1.20
C THR A 325 13.09 -18.42 1.23
N LEU A 326 13.15 -19.29 0.23
CA LEU A 326 12.28 -20.47 0.15
C LEU A 326 12.79 -21.54 1.11
N GLY A 327 11.94 -21.97 2.06
CA GLY A 327 12.28 -23.04 2.99
C GLY A 327 12.51 -24.37 2.27
N LYS A 328 13.45 -25.18 2.78
CA LYS A 328 13.79 -26.51 2.23
C LYS A 328 12.61 -27.49 2.12
N ALA A 329 11.46 -27.17 2.73
CA ALA A 329 10.26 -28.01 2.75
C ALA A 329 9.39 -27.89 1.48
N HIS A 330 9.60 -26.86 0.67
CA HIS A 330 8.77 -26.58 -0.52
C HIS A 330 9.53 -26.89 -1.82
N GLY A 331 10.27 -28.00 -1.87
CA GLY A 331 10.99 -28.38 -3.09
C GLY A 331 10.20 -28.05 -4.35
N ASN A 332 10.79 -27.41 -5.33
CA ASN A 332 10.28 -27.04 -6.66
C ASN A 332 8.96 -26.22 -6.76
N ALA A 333 8.28 -25.85 -5.67
CA ALA A 333 7.05 -25.05 -5.74
C ALA A 333 7.30 -23.65 -6.35
N GLY A 334 8.47 -23.06 -6.08
CA GLY A 334 8.89 -21.79 -6.70
C GLY A 334 9.17 -21.93 -8.19
N GLU A 335 9.75 -23.06 -8.62
CA GLU A 335 10.01 -23.37 -10.03
C GLU A 335 8.73 -23.57 -10.85
N THR A 336 7.62 -23.94 -10.18
CA THR A 336 6.33 -24.08 -10.88
C THR A 336 5.58 -22.78 -11.07
N LEU A 337 5.87 -21.75 -10.25
CA LEU A 337 5.21 -20.44 -10.33
C LEU A 337 5.90 -19.54 -11.36
N PHE A 338 7.22 -19.48 -11.32
CA PHE A 338 8.04 -18.74 -12.28
C PHE A 338 8.71 -19.72 -13.25
N GLN A 339 8.84 -19.35 -14.52
CA GLN A 339 9.64 -20.12 -15.47
C GLN A 339 11.13 -20.12 -15.04
N ARG A 340 11.58 -19.01 -14.50
CA ARG A 340 12.91 -18.81 -13.91
C ARG A 340 12.82 -17.85 -12.74
N GLN A 341 13.71 -18.05 -11.78
CA GLN A 341 13.91 -17.11 -10.67
C GLN A 341 15.40 -16.94 -10.41
N ALA A 342 15.79 -15.73 -10.02
CA ALA A 342 17.18 -15.40 -9.70
C ALA A 342 17.21 -14.31 -8.60
N ALA A 343 18.26 -14.31 -7.80
CA ALA A 343 18.41 -13.35 -6.70
C ALA A 343 19.75 -12.60 -6.73
N ILE A 344 19.75 -11.43 -6.13
CA ILE A 344 20.98 -10.67 -5.90
C ILE A 344 21.82 -11.41 -4.85
N VAL A 345 21.19 -11.85 -3.77
CA VAL A 345 21.83 -12.60 -2.68
C VAL A 345 21.40 -14.06 -2.74
N PRO A 346 22.32 -15.02 -2.77
CA PRO A 346 23.77 -14.89 -2.70
C PRO A 346 24.50 -14.79 -4.07
N ASP A 347 23.75 -14.79 -5.19
CA ASP A 347 24.30 -15.06 -6.52
C ASP A 347 25.28 -14.00 -7.02
N LEU A 348 25.09 -12.73 -6.62
CA LEU A 348 25.92 -11.63 -7.07
C LEU A 348 26.76 -10.99 -5.96
N THR A 349 26.22 -10.93 -4.74
CA THR A 349 26.86 -10.25 -3.60
C THR A 349 26.24 -10.63 -2.26
N GLY A 350 26.78 -10.11 -1.14
CA GLY A 350 26.21 -10.24 0.20
C GLY A 350 25.10 -9.23 0.49
N GLU A 351 24.32 -9.48 1.54
CA GLU A 351 23.13 -8.70 1.92
C GLU A 351 23.43 -7.21 2.13
N THR A 352 24.50 -6.88 2.87
CA THR A 352 24.88 -5.49 3.17
C THR A 352 25.12 -4.68 1.90
N GLU A 353 25.87 -5.24 0.96
CA GLU A 353 26.21 -4.61 -0.31
C GLU A 353 24.99 -4.54 -1.25
N ALA A 354 24.17 -5.61 -1.27
CA ALA A 354 22.93 -5.64 -2.01
C ALA A 354 21.96 -4.53 -1.57
N MET A 355 21.87 -4.27 -0.26
CA MET A 355 21.03 -3.19 0.28
C MET A 355 21.60 -1.80 0.00
N ALA A 356 22.94 -1.65 -0.02
CA ALA A 356 23.61 -0.35 -0.25
C ALA A 356 23.50 0.12 -1.71
N ASP A 357 23.50 -0.82 -2.67
CA ASP A 357 23.43 -0.51 -4.12
C ASP A 357 22.50 -1.47 -4.88
N ALA A 358 21.25 -1.54 -4.41
CA ALA A 358 20.26 -2.45 -4.95
C ALA A 358 20.00 -2.24 -6.45
N ALA A 359 20.02 -1.00 -6.93
CA ALA A 359 19.76 -0.67 -8.32
C ALA A 359 20.81 -1.27 -9.25
N THR A 360 22.10 -1.10 -8.94
CA THR A 360 23.19 -1.65 -9.74
C THR A 360 23.19 -3.17 -9.76
N HIS A 361 22.95 -3.80 -8.63
CA HIS A 361 22.91 -5.27 -8.56
C HIS A 361 21.68 -5.82 -9.29
N LEU A 362 20.51 -5.19 -9.19
CA LEU A 362 19.31 -5.58 -9.92
C LEU A 362 19.49 -5.43 -11.45
N GLN A 363 20.16 -4.36 -11.88
CA GLN A 363 20.53 -4.17 -13.29
C GLN A 363 21.44 -5.29 -13.79
N ARG A 364 22.45 -5.69 -13.00
CA ARG A 364 23.37 -6.80 -13.34
C ARG A 364 22.62 -8.13 -13.43
N LEU A 365 21.75 -8.41 -12.46
CA LEU A 365 20.90 -9.61 -12.43
C LEU A 365 20.00 -9.68 -13.67
N ALA A 366 19.29 -8.59 -13.97
CA ALA A 366 18.41 -8.50 -15.14
C ALA A 366 19.18 -8.73 -16.45
N LYS A 367 20.42 -8.19 -16.58
CA LYS A 367 21.28 -8.43 -17.75
C LYS A 367 21.66 -9.90 -17.90
N GLN A 368 21.95 -10.60 -16.79
CA GLN A 368 22.29 -12.03 -16.82
C GLN A 368 21.07 -12.86 -17.25
N GLU A 369 19.90 -12.60 -16.66
CA GLU A 369 18.67 -13.34 -16.97
C GLU A 369 18.16 -13.07 -18.39
N ALA A 370 18.33 -11.85 -18.91
CA ALA A 370 18.00 -11.54 -20.30
C ALA A 370 18.83 -12.37 -21.29
N LYS A 371 20.14 -12.53 -21.07
CA LYS A 371 20.99 -13.41 -21.89
C LYS A 371 20.54 -14.86 -21.85
N LEU A 372 20.25 -15.39 -20.66
CA LEU A 372 19.83 -16.77 -20.48
C LEU A 372 18.47 -17.05 -21.11
N SER A 373 17.57 -16.06 -21.16
CA SER A 373 16.25 -16.17 -21.76
C SER A 373 16.27 -16.26 -23.30
N THR A 374 17.40 -15.96 -23.94
CA THR A 374 17.55 -16.07 -25.39
C THR A 374 17.99 -17.45 -25.85
N PHE A 375 18.46 -18.31 -24.96
CA PHE A 375 18.93 -19.68 -25.29
C PHE A 375 17.84 -20.75 -25.16
N ASN A 376 16.66 -20.41 -24.63
CA ASN A 376 15.56 -21.35 -24.37
C ASN A 376 14.35 -21.14 -25.30
N THR A 377 14.53 -20.43 -26.39
CA THR A 377 13.59 -20.27 -27.52
C THR A 377 14.15 -21.00 -28.73
#